data_d868d81065739da32bfe91088cff2fd1
#
_entry.id   d868d81065739da32bfe91088cff2fd1
#
_cell.length_a   1.000
_cell.length_b   1.000
_cell.length_c   1.000
_cell.angle_alpha   90.00
_cell.angle_beta   90.00
_cell.angle_gamma   90.00
#
_symmetry.space_group_name_H-M   'P 1'
#
loop_
_entity.id
_entity.type
_entity.pdbx_description
1 polymer ?
#
loop_
_entity_poly.entity_id
_entity_poly.type
_entity_poly.pdbx_seq_one_letter_code
_entity_poly.pdbx_strand_id
1 'polypeptide(L)'
;YYPLEGYLYPDTYNFSSENVEVTKIFEVMLSETEKKLEKIKDKIQASDLSIHEIFTLASIIELEGNTLEDKEGIVGVFRNRLNSQMNLGSDVTTYYGLKLNIGERDLYSSEVSACNSYNTRCSTFKTLPVSPICNPSMESFEAVVEAKSNDYFYFVADKNKKIYFSKTLKEHTAMIKELKEKKLWLEY
;
A
#
# COMPACT_ATOMS: atom_id res chain seq x y z
N TYR A 1 -0.77 11.48 -13.16
CA TYR A 1 -0.75 10.06 -12.85
C TYR A 1 -0.22 9.31 -14.07
N TYR A 2 0.46 8.21 -13.84
CA TYR A 2 1.24 7.50 -14.84
C TYR A 2 0.53 6.17 -15.21
N PRO A 3 0.12 5.95 -16.48
CA PRO A 3 -0.71 4.80 -16.86
C PRO A 3 -0.12 3.43 -16.56
N LEU A 4 1.21 3.32 -16.51
CA LEU A 4 1.93 2.06 -16.23
C LEU A 4 2.44 1.96 -14.79
N GLU A 5 2.17 2.95 -13.94
CA GLU A 5 2.59 2.88 -12.55
C GLU A 5 1.89 1.72 -11.82
N GLY A 6 2.67 0.97 -11.06
CA GLY A 6 2.23 -0.27 -10.42
C GLY A 6 2.41 -1.53 -11.26
N TYR A 7 2.56 -1.40 -12.58
CA TYR A 7 2.66 -2.54 -13.49
C TYR A 7 4.09 -2.84 -13.96
N LEU A 8 5.06 -2.00 -13.62
CA LEU A 8 6.46 -2.15 -14.01
C LEU A 8 7.24 -2.78 -12.84
N TYR A 9 7.61 -4.06 -12.97
CA TYR A 9 8.26 -4.77 -11.86
C TYR A 9 9.58 -4.11 -11.46
N PRO A 10 9.80 -3.83 -10.16
CA PRO A 10 11.02 -3.21 -9.67
C PRO A 10 12.17 -4.24 -9.58
N ASP A 11 13.00 -4.29 -10.62
CA ASP A 11 14.19 -5.16 -10.70
C ASP A 11 15.34 -4.42 -11.42
N THR A 12 16.51 -5.03 -11.47
CA THR A 12 17.65 -4.53 -12.25
C THR A 12 17.61 -5.10 -13.66
N TYR A 13 17.55 -4.22 -14.65
CA TYR A 13 17.47 -4.58 -16.06
C TYR A 13 18.74 -4.21 -16.80
N ASN A 14 19.34 -5.17 -17.53
CA ASN A 14 20.53 -4.95 -18.32
C ASN A 14 20.18 -4.90 -19.81
N PHE A 15 20.67 -3.88 -20.49
CA PHE A 15 20.50 -3.72 -21.94
C PHE A 15 21.87 -3.71 -22.63
N SER A 16 21.95 -4.34 -23.80
CA SER A 16 23.20 -4.47 -24.56
C SER A 16 23.61 -3.22 -25.32
N SER A 17 22.79 -2.18 -25.33
CA SER A 17 23.01 -0.91 -26.03
C SER A 17 22.62 0.28 -25.17
N GLU A 18 23.37 1.37 -25.27
CA GLU A 18 23.04 2.65 -24.64
C GLU A 18 21.82 3.34 -25.31
N ASN A 19 21.52 2.97 -26.55
CA ASN A 19 20.42 3.53 -27.34
C ASN A 19 19.23 2.56 -27.40
N VAL A 20 18.69 2.20 -26.26
CA VAL A 20 17.50 1.35 -26.17
C VAL A 20 16.23 2.20 -26.31
N GLU A 21 15.33 1.77 -27.18
CA GLU A 21 14.02 2.38 -27.31
C GLU A 21 13.23 2.29 -26.00
N VAL A 22 12.61 3.39 -25.56
CA VAL A 22 11.87 3.48 -24.30
C VAL A 22 10.75 2.43 -24.24
N THR A 23 10.07 2.18 -25.34
CA THR A 23 9.05 1.13 -25.46
C THR A 23 9.61 -0.24 -25.12
N LYS A 24 10.85 -0.54 -25.54
CA LYS A 24 11.51 -1.82 -25.23
C LYS A 24 11.80 -1.96 -23.76
N ILE A 25 12.14 -0.89 -23.06
CA ILE A 25 12.33 -0.89 -21.61
C ILE A 25 11.02 -1.27 -20.92
N PHE A 26 9.91 -0.62 -21.27
CA PHE A 26 8.59 -0.93 -20.70
C PHE A 26 8.14 -2.36 -21.01
N GLU A 27 8.33 -2.85 -22.23
CA GLU A 27 8.01 -4.24 -22.59
C GLU A 27 8.75 -5.24 -21.70
N VAL A 28 10.05 -5.04 -21.47
CA VAL A 28 10.84 -5.91 -20.60
C VAL A 28 10.35 -5.87 -19.17
N MET A 29 10.04 -4.70 -18.62
CA MET A 29 9.52 -4.53 -17.27
C MET A 29 8.13 -5.17 -17.10
N LEU A 30 7.24 -4.99 -18.06
CA LEU A 30 5.90 -5.62 -18.06
C LEU A 30 6.00 -7.14 -18.17
N SER A 31 6.88 -7.66 -19.04
CA SER A 31 7.11 -9.09 -19.18
C SER A 31 7.67 -9.73 -17.91
N GLU A 32 8.53 -9.00 -17.17
CA GLU A 32 9.00 -9.49 -15.86
C GLU A 32 7.88 -9.49 -14.83
N THR A 33 6.99 -8.48 -14.84
CA THR A 33 5.78 -8.48 -14.00
C THR A 33 4.94 -9.74 -14.25
N GLU A 34 4.63 -10.02 -15.52
CA GLU A 34 3.85 -11.20 -15.89
C GLU A 34 4.52 -12.50 -15.42
N LYS A 35 5.82 -12.65 -15.66
CA LYS A 35 6.60 -13.81 -15.23
C LYS A 35 6.63 -13.99 -13.70
N LYS A 36 6.72 -12.89 -12.94
CA LYS A 36 6.67 -12.95 -11.47
C LYS A 36 5.29 -13.38 -10.98
N LEU A 37 4.23 -12.80 -11.53
CA LEU A 37 2.86 -13.10 -11.14
C LEU A 37 2.40 -14.53 -11.56
N GLU A 38 2.97 -15.10 -12.61
CA GLU A 38 2.69 -16.50 -12.98
C GLU A 38 2.98 -17.47 -11.82
N LYS A 39 3.94 -17.15 -10.92
CA LYS A 39 4.27 -17.97 -9.74
C LYS A 39 3.15 -18.03 -8.70
N ILE A 40 2.29 -17.03 -8.67
CA ILE A 40 1.15 -16.92 -7.73
C ILE A 40 -0.20 -16.91 -8.45
N LYS A 41 -0.23 -17.30 -9.69
CA LYS A 41 -1.41 -17.25 -10.56
C LYS A 41 -2.65 -17.91 -9.95
N ASP A 42 -2.49 -19.09 -9.39
CA ASP A 42 -3.62 -19.81 -8.77
C ASP A 42 -4.21 -19.04 -7.59
N LYS A 43 -3.36 -18.35 -6.82
CA LYS A 43 -3.78 -17.50 -5.69
C LYS A 43 -4.49 -16.22 -6.18
N ILE A 44 -3.98 -15.62 -7.25
CA ILE A 44 -4.64 -14.49 -7.92
C ILE A 44 -6.03 -14.91 -8.43
N GLN A 45 -6.14 -16.06 -9.07
CA GLN A 45 -7.41 -16.58 -9.59
C GLN A 45 -8.41 -16.95 -8.48
N ALA A 46 -7.91 -17.35 -7.31
CA ALA A 46 -8.74 -17.67 -6.15
C ALA A 46 -9.15 -16.40 -5.34
N SER A 47 -8.55 -15.25 -5.64
CA SER A 47 -8.85 -13.99 -4.95
C SER A 47 -10.25 -13.45 -5.33
N ASP A 48 -10.89 -12.82 -4.39
CA ASP A 48 -12.12 -12.04 -4.58
C ASP A 48 -11.87 -10.65 -5.19
N LEU A 49 -10.59 -10.25 -5.30
CA LEU A 49 -10.18 -8.98 -5.89
C LEU A 49 -9.91 -9.14 -7.40
N SER A 50 -10.26 -8.15 -8.18
CA SER A 50 -9.81 -8.04 -9.58
C SER A 50 -8.29 -7.86 -9.64
N ILE A 51 -7.69 -8.16 -10.79
CA ILE A 51 -6.24 -7.97 -10.98
C ILE A 51 -5.81 -6.52 -10.72
N HIS A 52 -6.61 -5.55 -11.13
CA HIS A 52 -6.35 -4.13 -10.90
C HIS A 52 -6.40 -3.76 -9.41
N GLU A 53 -7.34 -4.32 -8.66
CA GLU A 53 -7.43 -4.12 -7.20
C GLU A 53 -6.25 -4.76 -6.47
N ILE A 54 -5.79 -5.93 -6.93
CA ILE A 54 -4.58 -6.58 -6.39
C ILE A 54 -3.36 -5.65 -6.56
N PHE A 55 -3.14 -5.12 -7.76
CA PHE A 55 -2.05 -4.18 -8.02
C PHE A 55 -2.18 -2.91 -7.17
N THR A 56 -3.38 -2.35 -7.10
CA THR A 56 -3.65 -1.13 -6.33
C THR A 56 -3.39 -1.35 -4.83
N LEU A 57 -3.92 -2.43 -4.27
CA LEU A 57 -3.71 -2.75 -2.86
C LEU A 57 -2.24 -3.07 -2.58
N ALA A 58 -1.57 -3.87 -3.43
CA ALA A 58 -0.16 -4.20 -3.28
C ALA A 58 0.72 -2.94 -3.27
N SER A 59 0.41 -1.94 -4.09
CA SER A 59 1.16 -0.68 -4.11
C SER A 59 1.00 0.15 -2.82
N ILE A 60 -0.14 0.07 -2.15
CA ILE A 60 -0.32 0.71 -0.84
C ILE A 60 0.46 -0.06 0.22
N ILE A 61 0.33 -1.39 0.23
CA ILE A 61 1.01 -2.29 1.17
C ILE A 61 2.54 -2.17 1.07
N GLU A 62 3.08 -1.97 -0.14
CA GLU A 62 4.53 -1.74 -0.36
C GLU A 62 5.06 -0.56 0.45
N LEU A 63 4.26 0.47 0.63
CA LEU A 63 4.65 1.69 1.32
C LEU A 63 4.29 1.71 2.82
N GLU A 64 3.43 0.80 3.27
CA GLU A 64 2.95 0.73 4.66
C GLU A 64 3.68 -0.33 5.50
N GLY A 65 4.00 -1.49 4.93
CA GLY A 65 4.59 -2.63 5.65
C GLY A 65 6.07 -2.84 5.35
N ASN A 66 6.84 -3.22 6.38
CA ASN A 66 8.28 -3.47 6.23
C ASN A 66 8.62 -4.95 6.03
N THR A 67 7.88 -5.84 6.67
CA THR A 67 8.05 -7.30 6.57
C THR A 67 6.82 -7.93 5.94
N LEU A 68 6.95 -9.15 5.43
CA LEU A 68 5.80 -9.89 4.90
C LEU A 68 4.68 -10.03 5.95
N GLU A 69 5.03 -10.30 7.22
CA GLU A 69 4.05 -10.40 8.32
C GLU A 69 3.31 -9.07 8.57
N ASP A 70 4.03 -7.94 8.54
CA ASP A 70 3.40 -6.62 8.64
C ASP A 70 2.46 -6.37 7.47
N LYS A 71 2.91 -6.66 6.25
CA LYS A 71 2.13 -6.50 5.02
C LYS A 71 0.84 -7.33 5.06
N GLU A 72 0.92 -8.60 5.41
CA GLU A 72 -0.26 -9.48 5.59
C GLU A 72 -1.22 -8.95 6.65
N GLY A 73 -0.69 -8.49 7.80
CA GLY A 73 -1.50 -7.90 8.86
C GLY A 73 -2.25 -6.65 8.40
N ILE A 74 -1.58 -5.76 7.67
CA ILE A 74 -2.16 -4.52 7.12
C ILE A 74 -3.21 -4.83 6.04
N VAL A 75 -2.95 -5.82 5.18
CA VAL A 75 -3.96 -6.30 4.20
C VAL A 75 -5.24 -6.70 4.91
N GLY A 76 -5.13 -7.46 6.01
CA GLY A 76 -6.30 -7.84 6.81
C GLY A 76 -7.06 -6.63 7.36
N VAL A 77 -6.34 -5.61 7.89
CA VAL A 77 -6.96 -4.35 8.33
C VAL A 77 -7.71 -3.66 7.19
N PHE A 78 -7.09 -3.54 6.01
CA PHE A 78 -7.72 -2.87 4.87
C PHE A 78 -8.94 -3.64 4.35
N ARG A 79 -8.88 -4.97 4.28
CA ARG A 79 -10.05 -5.81 3.94
C ARG A 79 -11.20 -5.62 4.95
N ASN A 80 -10.91 -5.62 6.25
CA ASN A 80 -11.91 -5.38 7.29
C ASN A 80 -12.57 -4.01 7.15
N ARG A 81 -11.77 -2.96 6.87
CA ARG A 81 -12.28 -1.61 6.65
C ARG A 81 -13.16 -1.52 5.40
N LEU A 82 -12.73 -2.08 4.26
CA LEU A 82 -13.52 -2.10 3.02
C LEU A 82 -14.85 -2.82 3.22
N ASN A 83 -14.83 -4.00 3.85
CA ASN A 83 -16.03 -4.79 4.15
C ASN A 83 -16.99 -4.06 5.10
N SER A 84 -16.47 -3.22 5.98
CA SER A 84 -17.25 -2.42 6.95
C SER A 84 -17.59 -1.02 6.44
N GLN A 85 -17.33 -0.72 5.16
CA GLN A 85 -17.56 0.60 4.57
C GLN A 85 -16.82 1.72 5.32
N MET A 86 -15.66 1.41 5.87
CA MET A 86 -14.72 2.37 6.43
C MET A 86 -13.76 2.84 5.34
N ASN A 87 -13.29 4.08 5.47
CA ASN A 87 -12.18 4.57 4.64
C ASN A 87 -10.87 3.88 5.05
N LEU A 88 -9.96 3.65 4.09
CA LEU A 88 -8.68 2.97 4.38
C LEU A 88 -7.79 3.80 5.30
N GLY A 89 -7.81 5.13 5.19
CA GLY A 89 -7.10 6.04 6.08
C GLY A 89 -5.57 5.95 5.96
N SER A 90 -5.07 5.63 4.79
CA SER A 90 -3.64 5.51 4.50
C SER A 90 -3.07 6.85 4.03
N ASP A 91 -2.03 7.34 4.72
CA ASP A 91 -1.39 8.62 4.41
C ASP A 91 -0.63 8.57 3.09
N VAL A 92 -0.02 7.45 2.74
CA VAL A 92 0.74 7.31 1.49
C VAL A 92 -0.13 7.58 0.25
N THR A 93 -1.42 7.23 0.32
CA THR A 93 -2.37 7.53 -0.75
C THR A 93 -2.70 9.03 -0.84
N THR A 94 -2.70 9.74 0.29
CA THR A 94 -2.90 11.20 0.35
C THR A 94 -1.69 11.90 -0.23
N TYR A 95 -0.47 11.52 0.17
CA TYR A 95 0.77 12.06 -0.39
C TYR A 95 0.81 11.90 -1.92
N TYR A 96 0.49 10.70 -2.40
CA TYR A 96 0.45 10.44 -3.84
C TYR A 96 -0.59 11.31 -4.57
N GLY A 97 -1.79 11.41 -4.03
CA GLY A 97 -2.87 12.24 -4.60
C GLY A 97 -2.53 13.72 -4.67
N LEU A 98 -1.68 14.21 -3.76
CA LEU A 98 -1.17 15.58 -3.72
C LEU A 98 0.12 15.77 -4.55
N LYS A 99 0.71 14.70 -5.07
CA LYS A 99 2.04 14.69 -5.74
C LYS A 99 3.17 15.21 -4.83
N LEU A 100 3.12 14.86 -3.56
CA LEU A 100 4.14 15.11 -2.55
C LEU A 100 4.95 13.85 -2.29
N ASN A 101 6.25 14.00 -2.03
CA ASN A 101 7.08 12.88 -1.57
C ASN A 101 6.73 12.53 -0.13
N ILE A 102 6.68 11.24 0.18
CA ILE A 102 6.46 10.76 1.55
C ILE A 102 7.60 11.27 2.44
N GLY A 103 7.24 11.92 3.57
CA GLY A 103 8.21 12.48 4.51
C GLY A 103 8.81 13.83 4.10
N GLU A 104 8.37 14.43 2.99
CA GLU A 104 8.78 15.79 2.60
C GLU A 104 8.32 16.85 3.61
N ARG A 105 7.11 16.70 4.11
CA ARG A 105 6.49 17.47 5.19
C ARG A 105 5.24 16.77 5.70
N ASP A 106 4.73 17.19 6.83
CA ASP A 106 3.43 16.73 7.31
C ASP A 106 2.28 17.20 6.42
N LEU A 107 1.22 16.41 6.41
CA LEU A 107 -0.03 16.76 5.73
C LEU A 107 -0.82 17.79 6.54
N TYR A 108 -1.30 18.83 5.89
CA TYR A 108 -2.23 19.76 6.53
C TYR A 108 -3.61 19.12 6.72
N SER A 109 -4.34 19.53 7.76
CA SER A 109 -5.70 19.01 8.03
C SER A 109 -6.66 19.18 6.84
N SER A 110 -6.51 20.28 6.09
CA SER A 110 -7.28 20.51 4.86
C SER A 110 -6.95 19.52 3.74
N GLU A 111 -5.69 19.08 3.64
CA GLU A 111 -5.23 18.09 2.66
C GLU A 111 -5.70 16.67 3.03
N VAL A 112 -5.63 16.33 4.32
CA VAL A 112 -6.16 15.05 4.84
C VAL A 112 -7.65 14.91 4.55
N SER A 113 -8.42 15.99 4.67
CA SER A 113 -9.87 15.98 4.44
C SER A 113 -10.28 16.16 2.98
N ALA A 114 -9.39 16.66 2.12
CA ALA A 114 -9.69 16.92 0.71
C ALA A 114 -9.92 15.62 -0.07
N CYS A 115 -11.05 15.52 -0.77
CA CYS A 115 -11.36 14.32 -1.56
C CYS A 115 -10.78 14.40 -2.97
N ASN A 116 -10.11 13.34 -3.38
CA ASN A 116 -9.65 13.11 -4.75
C ASN A 116 -9.66 11.59 -5.03
N SER A 117 -9.25 11.18 -6.22
CA SER A 117 -9.27 9.77 -6.64
C SER A 117 -8.30 8.84 -5.88
N TYR A 118 -7.45 9.38 -5.04
CA TYR A 118 -6.45 8.62 -4.28
C TYR A 118 -6.57 8.78 -2.77
N ASN A 119 -7.04 9.92 -2.26
CA ASN A 119 -7.03 10.21 -0.83
C ASN A 119 -8.00 9.32 -0.04
N THR A 120 -7.49 8.22 0.49
CA THR A 120 -8.26 7.29 1.31
C THR A 120 -8.55 7.79 2.74
N ARG A 121 -8.06 8.98 3.11
CA ARG A 121 -8.43 9.67 4.36
C ARG A 121 -9.73 10.46 4.24
N CYS A 122 -10.13 10.84 3.02
CA CYS A 122 -11.41 11.48 2.79
C CYS A 122 -12.56 10.64 3.35
N SER A 123 -13.42 11.23 4.19
CA SER A 123 -14.45 10.52 4.94
C SER A 123 -15.49 9.80 4.07
N THR A 124 -15.68 10.26 2.84
CA THR A 124 -16.60 9.66 1.87
C THR A 124 -15.95 8.62 0.96
N PHE A 125 -14.62 8.49 0.99
CA PHE A 125 -13.87 7.56 0.15
C PHE A 125 -13.78 6.17 0.80
N LYS A 126 -14.60 5.23 0.34
CA LYS A 126 -14.79 3.90 0.95
C LYS A 126 -14.29 2.74 0.08
N THR A 127 -13.45 3.05 -0.89
CA THR A 127 -12.91 2.09 -1.87
C THR A 127 -11.39 2.13 -1.93
N LEU A 128 -10.79 1.29 -2.76
CA LEU A 128 -9.40 1.46 -3.17
C LEU A 128 -9.25 2.71 -4.07
N PRO A 129 -8.06 3.32 -4.12
CA PRO A 129 -7.72 4.33 -5.12
C PRO A 129 -7.98 3.86 -6.55
N VAL A 130 -8.07 4.82 -7.46
CA VAL A 130 -8.38 4.55 -8.88
C VAL A 130 -7.28 3.75 -9.58
N SER A 131 -6.05 3.76 -9.09
CA SER A 131 -4.92 3.00 -9.63
C SER A 131 -3.79 2.86 -8.61
N PRO A 132 -2.79 2.01 -8.88
CA PRO A 132 -1.60 1.90 -8.05
C PRO A 132 -0.88 3.23 -7.82
N ILE A 133 -0.13 3.32 -6.72
CA ILE A 133 0.62 4.51 -6.29
C ILE A 133 2.14 4.30 -6.30
N CYS A 134 2.60 3.10 -6.57
CA CYS A 134 4.00 2.75 -6.83
C CYS A 134 4.07 1.37 -7.49
N ASN A 135 5.26 0.92 -7.88
CA ASN A 135 5.51 -0.42 -8.40
C ASN A 135 5.79 -1.39 -7.23
N PRO A 136 4.90 -2.35 -6.92
CA PRO A 136 5.07 -3.23 -5.76
C PRO A 136 6.10 -4.34 -6.00
N SER A 137 6.71 -4.78 -4.91
CA SER A 137 7.54 -5.99 -4.87
C SER A 137 6.70 -7.26 -4.85
N MET A 138 7.35 -8.42 -5.06
CA MET A 138 6.68 -9.72 -4.99
C MET A 138 6.06 -9.99 -3.62
N GLU A 139 6.74 -9.60 -2.53
CA GLU A 139 6.21 -9.72 -1.17
C GLU A 139 4.86 -9.03 -0.98
N SER A 140 4.68 -7.86 -1.60
CA SER A 140 3.42 -7.12 -1.50
C SER A 140 2.30 -7.78 -2.28
N PHE A 141 2.59 -8.38 -3.44
CA PHE A 141 1.62 -9.20 -4.17
C PHE A 141 1.25 -10.46 -3.38
N GLU A 142 2.24 -11.18 -2.85
CA GLU A 142 2.03 -12.37 -2.01
C GLU A 142 1.18 -12.02 -0.79
N ALA A 143 1.53 -10.94 -0.07
CA ALA A 143 0.75 -10.48 1.07
C ALA A 143 -0.72 -10.25 0.71
N VAL A 144 -1.02 -9.61 -0.42
CA VAL A 144 -2.40 -9.32 -0.83
C VAL A 144 -3.22 -10.59 -1.11
N VAL A 145 -2.61 -11.60 -1.75
CA VAL A 145 -3.33 -12.81 -2.16
C VAL A 145 -3.27 -13.94 -1.13
N GLU A 146 -2.35 -13.87 -0.14
CA GLU A 146 -2.13 -14.91 0.86
C GLU A 146 -2.56 -14.50 2.27
N ALA A 147 -2.79 -13.19 2.52
CA ALA A 147 -3.14 -12.71 3.85
C ALA A 147 -4.31 -13.47 4.46
N LYS A 148 -4.09 -13.98 5.65
CA LYS A 148 -5.14 -14.58 6.45
C LYS A 148 -6.05 -13.51 7.03
N SER A 149 -7.31 -13.86 7.23
CA SER A 149 -8.25 -12.98 7.94
C SER A 149 -7.76 -12.69 9.36
N ASN A 150 -7.95 -11.46 9.80
CA ASN A 150 -7.73 -11.05 11.19
C ASN A 150 -8.88 -10.17 11.66
N ASP A 151 -8.86 -9.75 12.94
CA ASP A 151 -9.93 -8.93 13.54
C ASP A 151 -9.51 -7.47 13.74
N TYR A 152 -8.41 -7.04 13.13
CA TYR A 152 -7.87 -5.70 13.34
C TYR A 152 -8.50 -4.68 12.39
N PHE A 153 -8.70 -3.46 12.90
CA PHE A 153 -9.20 -2.30 12.18
C PHE A 153 -8.22 -1.13 12.17
N TYR A 154 -7.18 -1.19 13.02
CA TYR A 154 -6.21 -0.12 13.18
C TYR A 154 -4.80 -0.68 13.27
N PHE A 155 -3.84 0.07 12.80
CA PHE A 155 -2.43 -0.19 13.01
C PHE A 155 -1.67 1.12 13.18
N VAL A 156 -0.49 1.04 13.79
CA VAL A 156 0.44 2.15 13.95
C VAL A 156 1.87 1.62 13.98
N ALA A 157 2.79 2.33 13.35
CA ALA A 157 4.22 2.04 13.41
C ALA A 157 4.90 2.84 14.51
N ASP A 158 5.88 2.27 15.21
CA ASP A 158 6.80 3.01 16.05
C ASP A 158 8.02 3.53 15.25
N LYS A 159 8.88 4.31 15.90
CA LYS A 159 10.11 4.86 15.27
C LYS A 159 11.10 3.79 14.80
N ASN A 160 10.98 2.55 15.29
CA ASN A 160 11.79 1.41 14.86
C ASN A 160 11.08 0.61 13.75
N LYS A 161 9.99 1.15 13.20
CA LYS A 161 9.16 0.57 12.15
C LYS A 161 8.41 -0.70 12.57
N LYS A 162 8.30 -0.99 13.87
CA LYS A 162 7.48 -2.09 14.38
C LYS A 162 6.00 -1.71 14.29
N ILE A 163 5.19 -2.59 13.71
CA ILE A 163 3.74 -2.40 13.57
C ILE A 163 3.00 -2.97 14.79
N TYR A 164 2.02 -2.22 15.27
CA TYR A 164 1.11 -2.60 16.34
C TYR A 164 -0.32 -2.55 15.83
N PHE A 165 -1.02 -3.67 15.91
CA PHE A 165 -2.40 -3.82 15.44
C PHE A 165 -3.38 -3.66 16.59
N SER A 166 -4.57 -3.11 16.32
CA SER A 166 -5.65 -2.93 17.29
C SER A 166 -7.01 -3.22 16.66
N LYS A 167 -7.93 -3.78 17.45
CA LYS A 167 -9.30 -4.09 17.00
C LYS A 167 -10.19 -2.85 17.05
N THR A 168 -10.01 -2.00 18.05
CA THR A 168 -10.87 -0.85 18.32
C THR A 168 -10.08 0.47 18.30
N LEU A 169 -10.77 1.58 18.04
CA LEU A 169 -10.19 2.92 18.14
C LEU A 169 -9.67 3.21 19.56
N LYS A 170 -10.33 2.69 20.58
CA LYS A 170 -9.89 2.86 21.98
C LYS A 170 -8.53 2.20 22.22
N GLU A 171 -8.34 0.97 21.75
CA GLU A 171 -7.05 0.26 21.84
C GLU A 171 -5.98 0.97 21.05
N HIS A 172 -6.29 1.41 19.84
CA HIS A 172 -5.36 2.16 18.98
C HIS A 172 -4.90 3.46 19.64
N THR A 173 -5.84 4.24 20.21
CA THR A 173 -5.52 5.47 20.92
C THR A 173 -4.67 5.20 22.17
N ALA A 174 -4.95 4.12 22.90
CA ALA A 174 -4.14 3.71 24.04
C ALA A 174 -2.72 3.31 23.62
N MET A 175 -2.57 2.59 22.51
CA MET A 175 -1.26 2.21 21.96
C MET A 175 -0.46 3.46 21.56
N ILE A 176 -1.06 4.41 20.86
CA ILE A 176 -0.39 5.69 20.52
C ILE A 176 0.10 6.41 21.77
N LYS A 177 -0.72 6.47 22.82
CA LYS A 177 -0.34 7.09 24.10
C LYS A 177 0.87 6.39 24.73
N GLU A 178 0.84 5.04 24.76
CA GLU A 178 1.93 4.22 25.27
C GLU A 178 3.25 4.46 24.49
N LEU A 179 3.16 4.52 23.15
CA LEU A 179 4.32 4.78 22.29
C LEU A 179 4.92 6.17 22.57
N LYS A 180 4.08 7.19 22.80
CA LYS A 180 4.53 8.54 23.19
C LYS A 180 5.22 8.54 24.56
N GLU A 181 4.65 7.89 25.56
CA GLU A 181 5.24 7.77 26.91
C GLU A 181 6.60 7.05 26.87
N LYS A 182 6.72 6.05 26.01
CA LYS A 182 7.98 5.28 25.80
C LYS A 182 8.97 5.99 24.87
N LYS A 183 8.65 7.16 24.34
CA LYS A 183 9.46 7.89 23.33
C LYS A 183 9.75 7.05 22.07
N LEU A 184 8.80 6.21 21.71
CA LEU A 184 8.82 5.39 20.50
C LEU A 184 7.93 5.95 19.39
N TRP A 185 7.18 7.00 19.66
CA TRP A 185 6.37 7.70 18.66
C TRP A 185 7.27 8.48 17.70
N LEU A 186 6.97 8.41 16.39
CA LEU A 186 7.54 9.32 15.40
C LEU A 186 6.86 10.69 15.56
N GLU A 187 7.62 11.69 15.98
CA GLU A 187 7.24 13.10 15.83
C GLU A 187 7.83 13.57 14.49
N TYR A 188 6.97 13.94 13.58
CA TYR A 188 7.32 14.58 12.32
C TYR A 188 7.39 16.09 12.49
#